data_ed02c17c2e4189b2ce4bc7f3b3cff147
#
_entry.id   ed02c17c2e4189b2ce4bc7f3b3cff147
#
_cell.length_a   1.000
_cell.length_b   1.000
_cell.length_c   1.000
_cell.angle_alpha   90.00
_cell.angle_beta   90.00
_cell.angle_gamma   90.00
#
_symmetry.space_group_name_H-M   'P 1'
#
loop_
_entity.id
_entity.type
_entity.pdbx_description
1 polymer ?
#
loop_
_entity_poly.entity_id
_entity_poly.type
_entity_poly.pdbx_seq_one_letter_code
_entity_poly.pdbx_strand_id
1 'polypeptide(L)'
;MILPDFYGRFRCKASACQHTCCRGWDIDIDDVTADYYQQLEGPLGGAIRQHIAEGPDGWHFCLTAEGNCPFLRPDGLCQLIRQAGDDILCDICALHPRFFQVVENGSSQVVENGSSQAIELGGVGLCCEAACELLLSETGPLTFCDSETGRSIGSLAQLLKWLDYPLPRKGLTYEPATAEKDHERLLAVLGRTEPIDDAWTAQLKALQAQTANSAGSTALTGDTGTAGRYQRIYDYIFYRQLETFADVPSDFLATYAGRSTDFIALKAAATGDLPEAVRRWSEQIEYDTDNVALLKKAAAAGEF
;
A
#
# COMPACT_ATOMS: atom_id res chain seq x y z
N MET A 1 -10.05 6.06 15.64
CA MET A 1 -9.19 5.74 14.48
C MET A 1 -9.59 6.59 13.28
N ILE A 2 -8.62 7.11 12.52
CA ILE A 2 -8.87 7.94 11.34
C ILE A 2 -8.79 7.09 10.07
N LEU A 3 -9.78 7.24 9.19
CA LEU A 3 -9.94 6.42 7.99
C LEU A 3 -10.18 7.29 6.74
N PRO A 4 -9.74 6.87 5.54
CA PRO A 4 -10.06 7.53 4.29
C PRO A 4 -11.54 7.29 3.90
N ASP A 5 -12.08 8.19 3.10
CA ASP A 5 -13.50 8.25 2.69
C ASP A 5 -14.04 6.97 2.02
N PHE A 6 -13.17 6.19 1.41
CA PHE A 6 -13.55 4.97 0.71
C PHE A 6 -13.41 3.69 1.56
N TYR A 7 -12.80 3.75 2.76
CA TYR A 7 -12.52 2.58 3.59
C TYR A 7 -13.77 1.75 3.90
N GLY A 8 -14.87 2.41 4.31
CA GLY A 8 -16.11 1.73 4.66
C GLY A 8 -16.83 1.05 3.48
N ARG A 9 -16.46 1.40 2.26
CA ARG A 9 -16.99 0.80 1.02
C ARG A 9 -16.18 -0.41 0.55
N PHE A 10 -15.02 -0.66 1.15
CA PHE A 10 -14.17 -1.78 0.74
C PHE A 10 -14.90 -3.11 0.92
N ARG A 11 -14.90 -3.90 -0.14
CA ARG A 11 -15.37 -5.29 -0.17
C ARG A 11 -14.43 -6.10 -1.05
N CYS A 12 -14.00 -7.27 -0.55
CA CYS A 12 -13.20 -8.20 -1.32
C CYS A 12 -13.99 -8.69 -2.54
N LYS A 13 -13.36 -8.74 -3.71
CA LYS A 13 -13.95 -9.25 -4.97
C LYS A 13 -14.04 -10.76 -5.02
N ALA A 14 -13.44 -11.45 -4.06
CA ALA A 14 -13.43 -12.92 -3.97
C ALA A 14 -13.02 -13.56 -5.32
N SER A 15 -13.83 -14.47 -5.87
CA SER A 15 -13.54 -15.15 -7.15
C SER A 15 -13.50 -14.24 -8.38
N ALA A 16 -13.99 -13.00 -8.28
CA ALA A 16 -13.88 -12.01 -9.36
C ALA A 16 -12.55 -11.25 -9.36
N CYS A 17 -11.71 -11.44 -8.33
CA CYS A 17 -10.37 -10.83 -8.28
C CYS A 17 -9.44 -11.51 -9.27
N GLN A 18 -8.71 -10.72 -10.08
CA GLN A 18 -7.72 -11.22 -11.02
C GLN A 18 -6.36 -11.45 -10.34
N HIS A 19 -6.13 -10.82 -9.18
CA HIS A 19 -4.91 -10.87 -8.41
C HIS A 19 -5.21 -11.41 -7.02
N THR A 20 -4.91 -12.69 -6.80
CA THR A 20 -5.15 -13.31 -5.49
C THR A 20 -4.12 -12.85 -4.45
N CYS A 21 -4.61 -12.55 -3.23
CA CYS A 21 -3.77 -12.30 -2.06
C CYS A 21 -3.24 -13.59 -1.40
N CYS A 22 -3.50 -14.76 -1.99
CA CYS A 22 -3.04 -16.06 -1.51
C CYS A 22 -1.84 -16.58 -2.31
N ARG A 23 -1.00 -15.67 -2.85
CA ARG A 23 0.16 -16.04 -3.68
C ARG A 23 1.30 -15.04 -3.54
N GLY A 24 2.53 -15.58 -3.54
CA GLY A 24 3.75 -14.79 -3.80
C GLY A 24 4.31 -14.05 -2.59
N TRP A 25 3.86 -14.36 -1.38
CA TRP A 25 4.38 -13.80 -0.14
C TRP A 25 4.17 -14.75 1.04
N ASP A 26 4.99 -14.64 2.05
CA ASP A 26 4.90 -15.46 3.26
C ASP A 26 3.66 -15.06 4.08
N ILE A 27 2.84 -16.06 4.39
CA ILE A 27 1.59 -15.85 5.12
C ILE A 27 1.82 -16.31 6.57
N ASP A 28 2.15 -15.33 7.41
CA ASP A 28 2.38 -15.57 8.84
C ASP A 28 1.09 -15.89 9.56
N ILE A 29 1.21 -16.68 10.62
CA ILE A 29 0.10 -17.08 11.45
C ILE A 29 0.40 -16.58 12.86
N ASP A 30 -0.47 -15.73 13.39
CA ASP A 30 -0.36 -15.26 14.76
C ASP A 30 -0.43 -16.43 15.78
N ASP A 31 0.20 -16.24 16.92
CA ASP A 31 0.34 -17.31 17.95
C ASP A 31 -1.01 -17.84 18.42
N VAL A 32 -2.00 -16.97 18.57
CA VAL A 32 -3.35 -17.36 19.02
C VAL A 32 -4.03 -18.26 18.01
N THR A 33 -3.93 -17.91 16.74
CA THR A 33 -4.47 -18.71 15.64
C THR A 33 -3.67 -20.00 15.44
N ALA A 34 -2.34 -19.97 15.60
CA ALA A 34 -1.51 -21.17 15.52
C ALA A 34 -1.89 -22.18 16.62
N ASP A 35 -2.06 -21.73 17.86
CA ASP A 35 -2.53 -22.57 18.97
C ASP A 35 -3.92 -23.16 18.69
N TYR A 36 -4.82 -22.35 18.14
CA TYR A 36 -6.15 -22.82 17.71
C TYR A 36 -6.03 -23.90 16.63
N TYR A 37 -5.20 -23.71 15.60
CA TYR A 37 -5.00 -24.70 14.54
C TYR A 37 -4.41 -26.00 15.05
N GLN A 38 -3.50 -25.95 16.03
CA GLN A 38 -2.93 -27.15 16.64
C GLN A 38 -3.99 -27.97 17.40
N GLN A 39 -4.97 -27.32 18.00
CA GLN A 39 -6.03 -27.95 18.79
C GLN A 39 -7.27 -28.30 17.97
N LEU A 40 -7.40 -27.78 16.74
CA LEU A 40 -8.58 -27.98 15.91
C LEU A 40 -8.71 -29.47 15.53
N GLU A 41 -9.80 -30.09 15.96
CA GLU A 41 -10.10 -31.49 15.67
C GLU A 41 -10.70 -31.67 14.27
N GLY A 42 -10.71 -32.93 13.80
CA GLY A 42 -11.33 -33.33 12.55
C GLY A 42 -10.44 -33.14 11.30
N PRO A 43 -11.00 -33.42 10.13
CA PRO A 43 -10.24 -33.44 8.87
C PRO A 43 -9.60 -32.09 8.52
N LEU A 44 -10.30 -30.99 8.81
CA LEU A 44 -9.82 -29.64 8.51
C LEU A 44 -8.60 -29.28 9.36
N GLY A 45 -8.66 -29.54 10.68
CA GLY A 45 -7.52 -29.33 11.56
C GLY A 45 -6.31 -30.17 11.16
N GLY A 46 -6.55 -31.44 10.78
CA GLY A 46 -5.51 -32.30 10.24
C GLY A 46 -4.85 -31.76 8.96
N ALA A 47 -5.66 -31.24 8.04
CA ALA A 47 -5.17 -30.61 6.81
C ALA A 47 -4.36 -29.32 7.10
N ILE A 48 -4.82 -28.47 8.01
CA ILE A 48 -4.09 -27.25 8.38
C ILE A 48 -2.73 -27.59 8.96
N ARG A 49 -2.66 -28.50 9.93
CA ARG A 49 -1.37 -28.91 10.55
C ARG A 49 -0.36 -29.51 9.58
N GLN A 50 -0.80 -30.08 8.46
CA GLN A 50 0.08 -30.57 7.40
C GLN A 50 0.70 -29.46 6.55
N HIS A 51 0.14 -28.26 6.60
CA HIS A 51 0.50 -27.14 5.75
C HIS A 51 0.97 -25.90 6.52
N ILE A 52 1.24 -26.02 7.80
CA ILE A 52 1.86 -24.96 8.60
C ILE A 52 3.20 -25.46 9.16
N ALA A 53 4.13 -24.54 9.35
CA ALA A 53 5.42 -24.79 9.98
C ALA A 53 5.79 -23.63 10.90
N GLU A 54 6.57 -23.95 11.94
CA GLU A 54 7.21 -22.96 12.80
C GLU A 54 8.62 -22.67 12.26
N GLY A 55 8.89 -21.41 11.96
CA GLY A 55 10.18 -20.91 11.50
C GLY A 55 10.83 -19.95 12.51
N PRO A 56 11.96 -19.33 12.14
CA PRO A 56 12.66 -18.36 13.00
C PRO A 56 11.78 -17.16 13.40
N ASP A 57 10.85 -16.77 12.50
CA ASP A 57 9.99 -15.59 12.63
C ASP A 57 8.57 -15.96 13.11
N GLY A 58 8.31 -17.22 13.46
CA GLY A 58 7.02 -17.72 13.95
C GLY A 58 6.35 -18.71 13.02
N TRP A 59 5.05 -18.93 13.23
CA TRP A 59 4.25 -19.84 12.43
C TRP A 59 3.87 -19.24 11.09
N HIS A 60 3.89 -20.06 10.03
CA HIS A 60 3.49 -19.64 8.67
C HIS A 60 2.85 -20.79 7.89
N PHE A 61 2.11 -20.46 6.84
CA PHE A 61 1.64 -21.45 5.86
C PHE A 61 2.76 -21.86 4.91
N CYS A 62 2.96 -23.16 4.73
CA CYS A 62 3.89 -23.72 3.76
C CYS A 62 3.31 -23.55 2.35
N LEU A 63 3.85 -22.63 1.56
CA LEU A 63 3.41 -22.38 0.20
C LEU A 63 3.67 -23.59 -0.70
N THR A 64 2.86 -23.75 -1.78
CA THR A 64 3.12 -24.74 -2.82
C THR A 64 4.36 -24.40 -3.64
N ALA A 65 4.81 -25.29 -4.48
CA ALA A 65 5.94 -25.04 -5.39
C ALA A 65 5.71 -23.86 -6.35
N GLU A 66 4.46 -23.53 -6.61
CA GLU A 66 4.03 -22.37 -7.41
C GLU A 66 3.87 -21.07 -6.59
N GLY A 67 4.24 -21.10 -5.31
CA GLY A 67 4.12 -19.95 -4.40
C GLY A 67 2.69 -19.64 -3.96
N ASN A 68 1.76 -20.60 -4.03
CA ASN A 68 0.38 -20.41 -3.60
C ASN A 68 0.19 -20.85 -2.14
N CYS A 69 -0.74 -20.19 -1.44
CA CYS A 69 -1.30 -20.75 -0.21
C CYS A 69 -1.89 -22.14 -0.48
N PRO A 70 -1.63 -23.15 0.37
CA PRO A 70 -2.13 -24.52 0.18
C PRO A 70 -3.66 -24.62 0.20
N PHE A 71 -4.34 -23.60 0.74
CA PHE A 71 -5.81 -23.50 0.81
C PHE A 71 -6.43 -22.64 -0.31
N LEU A 72 -5.62 -22.16 -1.26
CA LEU A 72 -6.12 -21.50 -2.46
C LEU A 72 -6.72 -22.55 -3.41
N ARG A 73 -7.99 -22.41 -3.71
CA ARG A 73 -8.74 -23.30 -4.63
C ARG A 73 -8.56 -22.85 -6.09
N PRO A 74 -8.78 -23.75 -7.05
CA PRO A 74 -8.75 -23.41 -8.48
C PRO A 74 -9.78 -22.33 -8.90
N ASP A 75 -10.85 -22.17 -8.13
CA ASP A 75 -11.85 -21.13 -8.34
C ASP A 75 -11.46 -19.76 -7.73
N GLY A 76 -10.24 -19.62 -7.21
CA GLY A 76 -9.72 -18.39 -6.61
C GLY A 76 -10.21 -18.14 -5.19
N LEU A 77 -10.97 -19.06 -4.58
CA LEU A 77 -11.52 -18.90 -3.23
C LEU A 77 -10.67 -19.61 -2.18
N CYS A 78 -10.74 -19.13 -0.94
CA CYS A 78 -10.11 -19.77 0.21
C CYS A 78 -10.90 -21.00 0.65
N GLN A 79 -10.23 -22.14 0.78
CA GLN A 79 -10.85 -23.37 1.27
C GLN A 79 -11.24 -23.27 2.74
N LEU A 80 -10.45 -22.57 3.56
CA LEU A 80 -10.72 -22.40 4.98
C LEU A 80 -12.05 -21.66 5.18
N ILE A 81 -12.23 -20.51 4.52
CA ILE A 81 -13.48 -19.73 4.57
C ILE A 81 -14.67 -20.60 4.13
N ARG A 82 -14.52 -21.35 3.06
CA ARG A 82 -15.62 -22.18 2.54
C ARG A 82 -16.05 -23.32 3.46
N GLN A 83 -15.14 -23.82 4.30
CA GLN A 83 -15.41 -24.96 5.17
C GLN A 83 -15.81 -24.53 6.59
N ALA A 84 -15.31 -23.41 7.08
CA ALA A 84 -15.49 -23.01 8.48
C ALA A 84 -15.86 -21.53 8.67
N GLY A 85 -15.99 -20.73 7.59
CA GLY A 85 -16.26 -19.29 7.69
C GLY A 85 -15.03 -18.45 7.93
N ASP A 86 -15.23 -17.13 8.13
CA ASP A 86 -14.13 -16.17 8.23
C ASP A 86 -13.40 -16.26 9.60
N ASP A 87 -14.05 -16.76 10.63
CA ASP A 87 -13.50 -16.86 11.99
C ASP A 87 -12.31 -17.84 12.11
N ILE A 88 -12.05 -18.65 11.06
CA ILE A 88 -10.91 -19.56 11.04
C ILE A 88 -9.63 -18.89 10.54
N LEU A 89 -9.71 -17.69 10.01
CA LEU A 89 -8.55 -17.02 9.41
C LEU A 89 -7.58 -16.50 10.49
N CYS A 90 -6.28 -16.61 10.23
CA CYS A 90 -5.28 -15.87 10.97
C CYS A 90 -5.38 -14.37 10.68
N ASP A 91 -4.83 -13.55 11.58
CA ASP A 91 -4.97 -12.10 11.54
C ASP A 91 -4.58 -11.49 10.20
N ILE A 92 -3.45 -11.91 9.64
CA ILE A 92 -2.98 -11.37 8.35
C ILE A 92 -3.96 -11.67 7.21
N CYS A 93 -4.60 -12.84 7.20
CA CYS A 93 -5.60 -13.21 6.22
C CYS A 93 -6.95 -12.47 6.45
N ALA A 94 -7.36 -12.34 7.70
CA ALA A 94 -8.62 -11.68 8.08
C ALA A 94 -8.57 -10.18 7.82
N LEU A 95 -7.41 -9.56 8.08
CA LEU A 95 -7.22 -8.12 7.96
C LEU A 95 -6.83 -7.68 6.55
N HIS A 96 -6.20 -8.55 5.76
CA HIS A 96 -5.75 -8.17 4.41
C HIS A 96 -6.88 -7.54 3.56
N PRO A 97 -6.64 -6.44 2.87
CA PRO A 97 -5.44 -5.63 2.75
C PRO A 97 -5.39 -4.44 3.73
N ARG A 98 -6.06 -4.52 4.86
CA ARG A 98 -6.08 -3.42 5.84
C ARG A 98 -4.72 -3.24 6.46
N PHE A 99 -4.35 -1.98 6.70
CA PHE A 99 -3.18 -1.61 7.48
C PHE A 99 -3.58 -0.65 8.58
N PHE A 100 -2.78 -0.63 9.63
CA PHE A 100 -2.90 0.29 10.75
C PHE A 100 -1.54 0.90 11.02
N GLN A 101 -1.53 2.17 11.40
CA GLN A 101 -0.33 2.90 11.77
C GLN A 101 -0.66 3.84 12.93
N VAL A 102 0.37 4.18 13.70
CA VAL A 102 0.24 5.08 14.85
C VAL A 102 1.08 6.31 14.61
N VAL A 103 0.46 7.48 14.69
CA VAL A 103 1.15 8.76 14.59
C VAL A 103 1.04 9.48 15.91
N GLU A 104 2.18 9.92 16.45
CA GLU A 104 2.20 10.76 17.63
C GLU A 104 1.69 12.17 17.26
N ASN A 105 0.70 12.66 18.01
CA ASN A 105 0.24 14.03 17.84
C ASN A 105 1.29 14.98 18.42
N GLY A 106 1.90 15.81 17.56
CA GLY A 106 2.90 16.82 17.96
C GLY A 106 2.32 17.97 18.78
N SER A 107 0.98 18.10 18.86
CA SER A 107 0.37 19.17 19.65
C SER A 107 0.61 18.93 21.14
N SER A 108 1.25 19.92 21.77
CA SER A 108 1.50 20.05 23.20
C SER A 108 0.21 20.21 24.05
N GLN A 109 -0.88 19.60 23.69
CA GLN A 109 -1.92 19.30 24.64
C GLN A 109 -1.42 18.11 25.46
N VAL A 110 -0.44 18.40 26.31
CA VAL A 110 -0.05 17.58 27.43
C VAL A 110 -1.35 17.20 28.14
N VAL A 111 -1.80 15.98 27.91
CA VAL A 111 -2.76 15.37 28.84
C VAL A 111 -2.05 15.44 30.18
N GLU A 112 -2.76 15.76 31.26
CA GLU A 112 -2.23 16.05 32.61
C GLU A 112 -1.19 15.04 33.14
N ASN A 113 -0.88 13.99 32.38
CA ASN A 113 0.07 12.91 32.68
C ASN A 113 1.34 12.89 31.80
N GLY A 114 1.57 13.86 30.91
CA GLY A 114 2.83 13.98 30.16
C GLY A 114 3.02 12.98 29.01
N SER A 115 1.98 12.25 28.57
CA SER A 115 2.05 11.34 27.43
C SER A 115 1.53 12.02 26.16
N SER A 116 2.28 11.92 25.05
CA SER A 116 1.80 12.26 23.71
C SER A 116 0.59 11.38 23.38
N GLN A 117 -0.46 11.95 22.81
CA GLN A 117 -1.61 11.17 22.40
C GLN A 117 -1.28 10.49 21.07
N ALA A 118 -1.11 9.18 21.11
CA ALA A 118 -0.99 8.34 19.91
C ALA A 118 -2.34 8.28 19.18
N ILE A 119 -2.33 8.55 17.89
CA ILE A 119 -3.53 8.52 17.04
C ILE A 119 -3.39 7.38 16.05
N GLU A 120 -4.38 6.49 16.07
CA GLU A 120 -4.47 5.39 15.12
C GLU A 120 -5.03 5.87 13.79
N LEU A 121 -4.32 5.57 12.72
CA LEU A 121 -4.74 5.75 11.34
C LEU A 121 -4.89 4.37 10.69
N GLY A 122 -5.88 4.19 9.84
CA GLY A 122 -6.10 2.94 9.14
C GLY A 122 -6.46 3.13 7.68
N GLY A 123 -6.25 2.10 6.89
CA GLY A 123 -6.57 2.13 5.47
C GLY A 123 -6.60 0.75 4.83
N VAL A 124 -6.67 0.72 3.51
CA VAL A 124 -6.59 -0.52 2.71
C VAL A 124 -5.40 -0.43 1.76
N GLY A 125 -4.55 -1.45 1.77
CA GLY A 125 -3.35 -1.51 0.95
C GLY A 125 -3.67 -1.56 -0.53
N LEU A 126 -2.92 -0.78 -1.30
CA LEU A 126 -3.12 -0.67 -2.74
C LEU A 126 -2.55 -1.86 -3.53
N CYS A 127 -1.92 -2.84 -2.89
CA CYS A 127 -1.63 -4.15 -3.49
C CYS A 127 -2.92 -4.93 -3.86
N CYS A 128 -4.06 -4.52 -3.29
CA CYS A 128 -5.37 -5.11 -3.56
C CYS A 128 -6.08 -4.40 -4.72
N GLU A 129 -6.49 -5.16 -5.73
CA GLU A 129 -7.23 -4.69 -6.90
C GLU A 129 -8.49 -3.90 -6.52
N ALA A 130 -9.30 -4.42 -5.58
CA ALA A 130 -10.51 -3.74 -5.13
C ALA A 130 -10.22 -2.40 -4.42
N ALA A 131 -9.10 -2.30 -3.70
CA ALA A 131 -8.69 -1.05 -3.06
C ALA A 131 -8.27 0.00 -4.10
N CYS A 132 -7.54 -0.40 -5.14
CA CYS A 132 -7.17 0.49 -6.25
C CYS A 132 -8.39 1.03 -6.98
N GLU A 133 -9.33 0.15 -7.33
CA GLU A 133 -10.59 0.54 -8.00
C GLU A 133 -11.39 1.53 -7.17
N LEU A 134 -11.49 1.31 -5.85
CA LEU A 134 -12.18 2.22 -4.93
C LEU A 134 -11.50 3.58 -4.83
N LEU A 135 -10.18 3.62 -4.64
CA LEU A 135 -9.42 4.87 -4.61
C LEU A 135 -9.65 5.69 -5.88
N LEU A 136 -9.66 5.03 -7.04
CA LEU A 136 -9.75 5.65 -8.36
C LEU A 136 -11.19 5.85 -8.86
N SER A 137 -12.20 5.37 -8.13
CA SER A 137 -13.62 5.53 -8.50
C SER A 137 -14.08 6.97 -8.46
N GLU A 138 -13.38 7.83 -7.73
CA GLU A 138 -13.67 9.24 -7.58
C GLU A 138 -12.51 10.11 -8.06
N THR A 139 -12.82 11.34 -8.44
CA THR A 139 -11.85 12.33 -8.94
C THR A 139 -11.76 13.57 -8.05
N GLY A 140 -12.61 13.64 -7.03
CA GLY A 140 -12.57 14.67 -6.00
C GLY A 140 -11.40 14.48 -5.02
N PRO A 141 -11.13 15.44 -4.14
CA PRO A 141 -10.08 15.34 -3.14
C PRO A 141 -10.32 14.15 -2.20
N LEU A 142 -9.24 13.48 -1.80
CA LEU A 142 -9.31 12.46 -0.77
C LEU A 142 -9.66 13.12 0.57
N THR A 143 -10.60 12.54 1.29
CA THR A 143 -11.02 13.04 2.60
C THR A 143 -10.95 11.96 3.67
N PHE A 144 -10.88 12.40 4.93
CA PHE A 144 -10.70 11.55 6.08
C PHE A 144 -11.79 11.78 7.12
N CYS A 145 -12.11 10.76 7.88
CA CYS A 145 -13.08 10.82 8.97
C CYS A 145 -12.59 10.03 10.19
N ASP A 146 -13.05 10.44 11.35
CA ASP A 146 -12.91 9.66 12.57
C ASP A 146 -14.01 8.60 12.62
N SER A 147 -13.61 7.32 12.68
CA SER A 147 -14.52 6.17 12.65
C SER A 147 -15.37 6.03 13.92
N GLU A 148 -14.93 6.55 15.05
CA GLU A 148 -15.64 6.44 16.33
C GLU A 148 -16.74 7.50 16.43
N THR A 149 -16.44 8.71 16.03
CA THR A 149 -17.37 9.84 16.16
C THR A 149 -18.15 10.10 14.86
N GLY A 150 -17.75 9.55 13.74
CA GLY A 150 -18.25 9.87 12.41
C GLY A 150 -17.90 11.30 11.93
N ARG A 151 -17.03 12.02 12.65
CA ARG A 151 -16.66 13.39 12.33
C ARG A 151 -15.78 13.44 11.10
N SER A 152 -16.17 14.25 10.11
CA SER A 152 -15.30 14.57 8.98
C SER A 152 -14.12 15.44 9.44
N ILE A 153 -12.91 15.03 9.05
CA ILE A 153 -11.67 15.82 9.25
C ILE A 153 -11.38 16.65 8.00
N GLY A 154 -11.76 16.13 6.82
CA GLY A 154 -11.57 16.80 5.54
C GLY A 154 -10.37 16.30 4.76
N SER A 155 -9.70 17.17 4.00
CA SER A 155 -8.57 16.82 3.10
C SER A 155 -7.31 16.42 3.86
N LEU A 156 -6.30 15.92 3.13
CA LEU A 156 -4.98 15.62 3.69
C LEU A 156 -4.37 16.83 4.43
N ALA A 157 -4.48 18.03 3.87
CA ALA A 157 -3.99 19.23 4.53
C ALA A 157 -4.68 19.52 5.90
N GLN A 158 -5.99 19.25 5.97
CA GLN A 158 -6.75 19.39 7.21
C GLN A 158 -6.40 18.30 8.22
N LEU A 159 -6.17 17.08 7.74
CA LEU A 159 -5.69 15.98 8.57
C LEU A 159 -4.32 16.28 9.17
N LEU A 160 -3.34 16.70 8.36
CA LEU A 160 -1.99 17.04 8.86
C LEU A 160 -2.05 18.17 9.89
N LYS A 161 -2.88 19.19 9.65
CA LYS A 161 -3.10 20.25 10.64
C LYS A 161 -3.73 19.72 11.92
N TRP A 162 -4.66 18.79 11.82
CA TRP A 162 -5.32 18.18 12.98
C TRP A 162 -4.36 17.28 13.78
N LEU A 163 -3.43 16.59 13.10
CA LEU A 163 -2.35 15.80 13.70
C LEU A 163 -1.19 16.66 14.24
N ASP A 164 -1.20 17.96 14.03
CA ASP A 164 -0.03 18.83 14.22
C ASP A 164 1.23 18.32 13.49
N TYR A 165 1.01 17.66 12.35
CA TYR A 165 2.08 17.15 11.50
C TYR A 165 2.56 18.27 10.56
N PRO A 166 3.89 18.47 10.41
CA PRO A 166 4.42 19.56 9.60
C PRO A 166 3.96 19.47 8.14
N LEU A 167 3.45 20.58 7.59
CA LEU A 167 3.15 20.66 6.16
C LEU A 167 4.45 20.76 5.34
N PRO A 168 4.53 20.09 4.18
CA PRO A 168 5.64 20.28 3.26
C PRO A 168 5.72 21.73 2.75
N ARG A 169 6.93 22.26 2.57
CA ARG A 169 7.14 23.65 2.11
C ARG A 169 6.51 23.96 0.76
N LYS A 170 6.49 22.96 -0.15
CA LYS A 170 5.86 23.08 -1.48
C LYS A 170 4.34 22.85 -1.47
N GLY A 171 3.75 22.57 -0.29
CA GLY A 171 2.35 22.19 -0.17
C GLY A 171 2.12 20.72 -0.53
N LEU A 172 0.84 20.36 -0.75
CA LEU A 172 0.38 18.98 -0.97
C LEU A 172 -0.23 18.77 -2.36
N THR A 173 -0.07 19.73 -3.27
CA THR A 173 -0.52 19.55 -4.65
C THR A 173 0.47 18.66 -5.39
N TYR A 174 -0.02 17.62 -6.01
CA TYR A 174 0.81 16.79 -6.88
C TYR A 174 1.14 17.54 -8.16
N GLU A 175 2.41 17.71 -8.42
CA GLU A 175 2.95 18.29 -9.63
C GLU A 175 3.80 17.25 -10.35
N PRO A 176 3.34 16.72 -11.50
CA PRO A 176 4.06 15.67 -12.22
C PRO A 176 5.43 16.15 -12.69
N ALA A 177 6.42 15.27 -12.60
CA ALA A 177 7.69 15.51 -13.26
C ALA A 177 7.50 15.56 -14.77
N THR A 178 8.05 16.58 -15.41
CA THR A 178 7.94 16.79 -16.85
C THR A 178 9.28 16.64 -17.59
N ALA A 179 10.38 16.72 -16.84
CA ALA A 179 11.72 16.61 -17.42
C ALA A 179 12.12 15.13 -17.53
N GLU A 180 12.59 14.73 -18.71
CA GLU A 180 13.11 13.39 -19.00
C GLU A 180 14.16 12.95 -17.96
N LYS A 181 15.07 13.85 -17.59
CA LYS A 181 16.09 13.61 -16.57
C LYS A 181 15.53 13.20 -15.21
N ASP A 182 14.35 13.73 -14.82
CA ASP A 182 13.73 13.37 -13.55
C ASP A 182 13.14 11.95 -13.61
N HIS A 183 12.60 11.56 -14.76
CA HIS A 183 12.16 10.18 -14.99
C HIS A 183 13.34 9.20 -15.01
N GLU A 184 14.46 9.56 -15.66
CA GLU A 184 15.68 8.74 -15.67
C GLU A 184 16.20 8.52 -14.25
N ARG A 185 16.26 9.57 -13.42
CA ARG A 185 16.68 9.47 -12.02
C ARG A 185 15.74 8.57 -11.20
N LEU A 186 14.45 8.76 -11.34
CA LEU A 186 13.45 7.92 -10.68
C LEU A 186 13.64 6.45 -11.04
N LEU A 187 13.75 6.12 -12.33
CA LEU A 187 13.93 4.75 -12.81
C LEU A 187 15.29 4.16 -12.39
N ALA A 188 16.33 4.98 -12.26
CA ALA A 188 17.62 4.56 -11.72
C ALA A 188 17.55 4.21 -10.22
N VAL A 189 16.82 5.00 -9.42
CA VAL A 189 16.59 4.70 -8.01
C VAL A 189 15.79 3.40 -7.86
N LEU A 190 14.71 3.24 -8.64
CA LEU A 190 13.89 2.02 -8.63
C LEU A 190 14.65 0.77 -9.07
N GLY A 191 15.67 0.92 -9.92
CA GLY A 191 16.57 -0.17 -10.31
C GLY A 191 17.43 -0.73 -9.18
N ARG A 192 17.46 -0.09 -8.00
CA ARG A 192 18.17 -0.56 -6.80
C ARG A 192 17.26 -1.27 -5.81
N THR A 193 15.95 -1.26 -6.05
CA THR A 193 14.99 -1.97 -5.19
C THR A 193 15.10 -3.49 -5.40
N GLU A 194 14.85 -4.27 -4.36
CA GLU A 194 14.69 -5.71 -4.49
C GLU A 194 13.43 -5.99 -5.30
N PRO A 195 13.54 -6.68 -6.46
CA PRO A 195 12.37 -6.93 -7.30
C PRO A 195 11.51 -8.05 -6.74
N ILE A 196 10.21 -7.86 -6.69
CA ILE A 196 9.25 -8.89 -6.28
C ILE A 196 9.22 -10.08 -7.28
N ASP A 197 9.46 -9.81 -8.56
CA ASP A 197 9.45 -10.81 -9.63
C ASP A 197 10.20 -10.33 -10.89
N ASP A 198 10.42 -11.28 -11.82
CA ASP A 198 11.04 -11.01 -13.12
C ASP A 198 10.21 -10.03 -13.98
N ALA A 199 8.89 -10.00 -13.81
CA ALA A 199 8.00 -9.11 -14.56
C ALA A 199 8.22 -7.65 -14.15
N TRP A 200 8.45 -7.36 -12.86
CA TRP A 200 8.85 -6.02 -12.40
C TRP A 200 10.14 -5.57 -13.06
N THR A 201 11.16 -6.44 -13.03
CA THR A 201 12.47 -6.15 -13.63
C THR A 201 12.35 -5.87 -15.14
N ALA A 202 11.56 -6.67 -15.86
CA ALA A 202 11.33 -6.47 -17.29
C ALA A 202 10.58 -5.17 -17.59
N GLN A 203 9.57 -4.85 -16.80
CA GLN A 203 8.81 -3.59 -16.94
C GLN A 203 9.69 -2.36 -16.70
N LEU A 204 10.53 -2.40 -15.67
CA LEU A 204 11.43 -1.30 -15.36
C LEU A 204 12.42 -1.03 -16.50
N LYS A 205 13.01 -2.11 -17.05
CA LYS A 205 13.90 -2.02 -18.25
C LYS A 205 13.16 -1.44 -19.46
N ALA A 206 11.91 -1.86 -19.68
CA ALA A 206 11.11 -1.33 -20.79
C ALA A 206 10.84 0.17 -20.65
N LEU A 207 10.48 0.63 -19.43
CA LEU A 207 10.28 2.06 -19.15
C LEU A 207 11.59 2.86 -19.32
N GLN A 208 12.72 2.34 -18.86
CA GLN A 208 14.03 2.96 -19.08
C GLN A 208 14.36 3.13 -20.57
N ALA A 209 14.10 2.09 -21.38
CA ALA A 209 14.32 2.15 -22.82
C ALA A 209 13.37 3.15 -23.53
N GLN A 210 12.11 3.25 -23.08
CA GLN A 210 11.15 4.20 -23.62
C GLN A 210 11.55 5.64 -23.28
N THR A 211 11.94 5.92 -22.05
CA THR A 211 12.38 7.24 -21.61
C THR A 211 13.60 7.69 -22.41
N ALA A 212 14.60 6.83 -22.62
CA ALA A 212 15.81 7.13 -23.38
C ALA A 212 15.56 7.38 -24.88
N ASN A 213 14.43 6.91 -25.45
CA ASN A 213 14.07 7.07 -26.85
C ASN A 213 13.06 8.19 -27.11
N SER A 214 12.45 8.77 -26.07
CA SER A 214 11.44 9.81 -26.17
C SER A 214 12.08 11.19 -26.22
N ALA A 215 12.44 11.66 -27.41
CA ALA A 215 12.85 13.04 -27.64
C ALA A 215 11.66 14.01 -27.58
N GLY A 216 10.97 14.07 -26.44
CA GLY A 216 9.84 15.00 -26.28
C GLY A 216 8.96 14.64 -25.08
N SER A 217 8.66 15.66 -24.32
CA SER A 217 7.76 15.70 -23.17
C SER A 217 6.60 14.71 -23.27
N THR A 218 6.62 13.67 -22.44
CA THR A 218 5.42 12.91 -22.10
C THR A 218 4.61 13.77 -21.12
N ALA A 219 3.98 14.83 -21.65
CA ALA A 219 3.07 15.63 -20.85
C ALA A 219 1.92 14.70 -20.43
N LEU A 220 1.76 14.48 -19.16
CA LEU A 220 0.58 13.86 -18.54
C LEU A 220 -0.59 14.83 -18.67
N THR A 221 -0.98 15.17 -19.91
CA THR A 221 -2.11 16.04 -20.24
C THR A 221 -3.37 15.19 -20.22
N GLY A 222 -3.88 14.93 -19.02
CA GLY A 222 -5.20 14.35 -18.82
C GLY A 222 -6.27 15.45 -18.68
N ASP A 223 -7.52 15.05 -18.83
CA ASP A 223 -8.65 15.86 -18.42
C ASP A 223 -8.62 16.10 -16.89
N THR A 224 -9.50 16.96 -16.38
CA THR A 224 -9.58 17.32 -14.96
C THR A 224 -9.82 16.08 -14.07
N GLY A 225 -10.50 15.05 -14.59
CA GLY A 225 -10.76 13.79 -13.88
C GLY A 225 -9.48 12.97 -13.71
N THR A 226 -8.63 12.93 -14.73
CA THR A 226 -7.32 12.25 -14.67
C THR A 226 -6.40 12.92 -13.66
N ALA A 227 -6.31 14.25 -13.66
CA ALA A 227 -5.51 15.00 -12.68
C ALA A 227 -6.01 14.75 -11.23
N GLY A 228 -7.32 14.70 -11.03
CA GLY A 228 -7.91 14.39 -9.72
C GLY A 228 -7.56 13.00 -9.20
N ARG A 229 -7.52 11.98 -10.07
CA ARG A 229 -7.10 10.62 -9.69
C ARG A 229 -5.63 10.57 -9.26
N TYR A 230 -4.73 11.25 -9.97
CA TYR A 230 -3.32 11.32 -9.58
C TYR A 230 -3.12 12.06 -8.26
N GLN A 231 -3.89 13.13 -8.01
CA GLN A 231 -3.88 13.79 -6.71
C GLN A 231 -4.34 12.85 -5.59
N ARG A 232 -5.39 12.04 -5.80
CA ARG A 232 -5.84 11.05 -4.81
C ARG A 232 -4.79 9.97 -4.54
N ILE A 233 -4.07 9.51 -5.58
CA ILE A 233 -2.95 8.55 -5.42
C ILE A 233 -1.86 9.18 -4.56
N TYR A 234 -1.43 10.40 -4.88
CA TYR A 234 -0.44 11.15 -4.11
C TYR A 234 -0.85 11.30 -2.64
N ASP A 235 -2.08 11.78 -2.40
CA ASP A 235 -2.61 11.99 -1.06
C ASP A 235 -2.64 10.70 -0.26
N TYR A 236 -3.01 9.58 -0.90
CA TYR A 236 -3.12 8.29 -0.22
C TYR A 236 -1.75 7.67 0.08
N ILE A 237 -0.79 7.75 -0.84
CA ILE A 237 0.58 7.31 -0.60
C ILE A 237 1.22 8.15 0.52
N PHE A 238 1.01 9.46 0.51
CA PHE A 238 1.45 10.34 1.60
C PHE A 238 0.86 9.91 2.95
N TYR A 239 -0.45 9.74 2.99
CA TYR A 239 -1.17 9.30 4.19
C TYR A 239 -0.65 7.96 4.74
N ARG A 240 -0.45 6.98 3.86
CA ARG A 240 -0.01 5.64 4.23
C ARG A 240 1.39 5.61 4.85
N GLN A 241 2.22 6.60 4.59
CA GLN A 241 3.62 6.63 5.03
C GLN A 241 3.89 7.64 6.16
N LEU A 242 2.85 8.17 6.78
CA LEU A 242 3.00 9.18 7.85
C LEU A 242 3.85 8.68 9.01
N GLU A 243 3.61 7.46 9.50
CA GLU A 243 4.40 6.84 10.56
C GLU A 243 5.84 6.56 10.10
N THR A 244 6.00 5.96 8.92
CA THR A 244 7.33 5.60 8.37
C THR A 244 8.24 6.81 8.20
N PHE A 245 7.69 7.99 7.92
CA PHE A 245 8.43 9.23 7.69
C PHE A 245 8.35 10.21 8.87
N ALA A 246 7.87 9.78 10.04
CA ALA A 246 7.69 10.68 11.19
C ALA A 246 9.02 11.26 11.73
N ASP A 247 10.13 10.59 11.51
CA ASP A 247 11.49 10.98 11.95
C ASP A 247 12.25 11.90 10.99
N VAL A 248 11.63 12.27 9.86
CA VAL A 248 12.24 13.13 8.84
C VAL A 248 11.31 14.28 8.43
N PRO A 249 11.86 15.37 7.83
CA PRO A 249 11.03 16.47 7.32
C PRO A 249 9.95 15.99 6.33
N SER A 250 8.74 16.52 6.45
CA SER A 250 7.60 16.19 5.58
C SER A 250 7.85 16.46 4.09
N ASP A 251 8.81 17.31 3.75
CA ASP A 251 9.27 17.51 2.38
C ASP A 251 9.79 16.21 1.73
N PHE A 252 10.40 15.32 2.52
CA PHE A 252 10.89 14.04 1.98
C PHE A 252 9.74 13.06 1.73
N LEU A 253 8.73 13.06 2.60
CA LEU A 253 7.50 12.30 2.35
C LEU A 253 6.76 12.83 1.11
N ALA A 254 6.68 14.15 0.95
CA ALA A 254 6.08 14.76 -0.25
C ALA A 254 6.85 14.37 -1.52
N THR A 255 8.19 14.33 -1.44
CA THR A 255 9.04 13.86 -2.55
C THR A 255 8.79 12.39 -2.84
N TYR A 256 8.77 11.53 -1.83
CA TYR A 256 8.45 10.11 -1.97
C TYR A 256 7.09 9.90 -2.65
N ALA A 257 6.02 10.51 -2.12
CA ALA A 257 4.68 10.38 -2.67
C ALA A 257 4.58 10.91 -4.11
N GLY A 258 5.25 12.04 -4.40
CA GLY A 258 5.31 12.60 -5.75
C GLY A 258 6.01 11.67 -6.75
N ARG A 259 7.19 11.15 -6.41
CA ARG A 259 7.94 10.23 -7.28
C ARG A 259 7.25 8.87 -7.44
N SER A 260 6.60 8.39 -6.40
CA SER A 260 5.72 7.22 -6.49
C SER A 260 4.60 7.44 -7.51
N THR A 261 3.95 8.58 -7.45
CA THR A 261 2.88 8.95 -8.38
C THR A 261 3.40 9.14 -9.81
N ASP A 262 4.60 9.72 -9.98
CA ASP A 262 5.25 9.84 -11.30
C ASP A 262 5.52 8.47 -11.93
N PHE A 263 6.03 7.49 -11.16
CA PHE A 263 6.22 6.13 -11.67
C PHE A 263 4.90 5.48 -12.09
N ILE A 264 3.87 5.60 -11.24
CA ILE A 264 2.53 5.08 -11.53
C ILE A 264 2.00 5.69 -12.83
N ALA A 265 2.19 7.00 -13.01
CA ALA A 265 1.77 7.69 -14.22
C ALA A 265 2.52 7.24 -15.47
N LEU A 266 3.86 7.07 -15.38
CA LEU A 266 4.67 6.51 -16.48
C LEU A 266 4.21 5.11 -16.87
N LYS A 267 3.98 4.25 -15.86
CA LYS A 267 3.51 2.89 -16.09
C LYS A 267 2.11 2.87 -16.70
N ALA A 268 1.19 3.66 -16.16
CA ALA A 268 -0.18 3.76 -16.69
C ALA A 268 -0.20 4.28 -18.13
N ALA A 269 0.66 5.24 -18.47
CA ALA A 269 0.80 5.73 -19.85
C ALA A 269 1.31 4.64 -20.81
N ALA A 270 2.22 3.79 -20.35
CA ALA A 270 2.78 2.69 -21.14
C ALA A 270 1.79 1.51 -21.33
N THR A 271 0.91 1.25 -20.37
CA THR A 271 0.04 0.06 -20.35
C THR A 271 -1.43 0.36 -20.63
N GLY A 272 -1.88 1.60 -20.43
CA GLY A 272 -3.29 1.99 -20.47
C GLY A 272 -4.09 1.56 -19.23
N ASP A 273 -3.42 1.04 -18.18
CA ASP A 273 -4.06 0.47 -17.01
C ASP A 273 -3.57 1.16 -15.71
N LEU A 274 -4.29 2.20 -15.30
CA LEU A 274 -3.96 2.94 -14.08
C LEU A 274 -4.18 2.12 -12.78
N PRO A 275 -5.29 1.40 -12.59
CA PRO A 275 -5.47 0.55 -11.42
C PRO A 275 -4.34 -0.47 -11.25
N GLU A 276 -3.94 -1.15 -12.31
CA GLU A 276 -2.83 -2.11 -12.27
C GLU A 276 -1.47 -1.43 -12.03
N ALA A 277 -1.26 -0.23 -12.55
CA ALA A 277 -0.04 0.52 -12.26
C ALA A 277 0.08 0.86 -10.77
N VAL A 278 -1.03 1.28 -10.12
CA VAL A 278 -1.11 1.54 -8.68
C VAL A 278 -0.90 0.26 -7.88
N ARG A 279 -1.57 -0.83 -8.25
CA ARG A 279 -1.47 -2.11 -7.56
C ARG A 279 -0.02 -2.63 -7.55
N ARG A 280 0.62 -2.65 -8.70
CA ARG A 280 2.01 -3.13 -8.84
C ARG A 280 3.02 -2.25 -8.12
N TRP A 281 2.79 -0.93 -8.06
CA TRP A 281 3.61 -0.06 -7.24
C TRP A 281 3.54 -0.46 -5.77
N SER A 282 2.33 -0.59 -5.23
CA SER A 282 2.13 -0.91 -3.82
C SER A 282 2.71 -2.30 -3.47
N GLU A 283 2.48 -3.30 -4.31
CA GLU A 283 2.99 -4.66 -4.14
C GLU A 283 4.53 -4.70 -4.12
N GLN A 284 5.18 -3.98 -5.02
CA GLN A 284 6.63 -3.93 -5.15
C GLN A 284 7.31 -3.07 -4.08
N ILE A 285 6.71 -1.94 -3.71
CA ILE A 285 7.39 -0.94 -2.88
C ILE A 285 6.81 -0.90 -1.46
N GLU A 286 5.50 -0.77 -1.32
CA GLU A 286 4.92 -0.50 -0.01
C GLU A 286 4.81 -1.72 0.91
N TYR A 287 4.93 -2.93 0.36
CA TYR A 287 4.94 -4.19 1.11
C TYR A 287 6.35 -4.74 1.38
N ASP A 288 7.37 -4.03 0.93
CA ASP A 288 8.77 -4.31 1.24
C ASP A 288 9.37 -3.13 2.01
N THR A 289 9.64 -3.34 3.28
CA THR A 289 10.16 -2.29 4.18
C THR A 289 11.52 -1.78 3.75
N ASP A 290 12.37 -2.62 3.17
CA ASP A 290 13.70 -2.25 2.68
C ASP A 290 13.59 -1.37 1.42
N ASN A 291 12.65 -1.66 0.53
CA ASN A 291 12.36 -0.84 -0.62
C ASN A 291 11.82 0.54 -0.20
N VAL A 292 10.91 0.60 0.76
CA VAL A 292 10.45 1.89 1.33
C VAL A 292 11.62 2.65 1.95
N ALA A 293 12.47 1.99 2.75
CA ALA A 293 13.61 2.61 3.38
C ALA A 293 14.64 3.14 2.36
N LEU A 294 14.87 2.41 1.26
CA LEU A 294 15.70 2.85 0.15
C LEU A 294 15.15 4.13 -0.48
N LEU A 295 13.86 4.18 -0.80
CA LEU A 295 13.24 5.36 -1.39
C LEU A 295 13.20 6.55 -0.42
N LYS A 296 12.99 6.30 0.87
CA LYS A 296 13.09 7.33 1.93
C LYS A 296 14.49 7.97 1.96
N LYS A 297 15.55 7.15 1.91
CA LYS A 297 16.94 7.64 1.83
C LYS A 297 17.20 8.42 0.55
N ALA A 298 16.72 7.94 -0.60
CA ALA A 298 16.87 8.62 -1.88
C ALA A 298 16.17 9.99 -1.88
N ALA A 299 14.97 10.10 -1.29
CA ALA A 299 14.26 11.36 -1.13
C ALA A 299 15.04 12.35 -0.25
N ALA A 300 15.63 11.88 0.86
CA ALA A 300 16.45 12.71 1.74
C ALA A 300 17.77 13.16 1.09
N ALA A 301 18.34 12.33 0.21
CA ALA A 301 19.58 12.63 -0.51
C ALA A 301 19.38 13.51 -1.77
N GLY A 302 18.12 13.75 -2.19
CA GLY A 302 17.83 14.50 -3.41
C GLY A 302 18.23 13.75 -4.69
N GLU A 303 18.12 12.42 -4.67
CA GLU A 303 18.51 11.56 -5.80
C GLU A 303 17.43 11.49 -6.90
N PHE A 304 16.22 11.96 -6.62
CA PHE A 304 15.10 11.99 -7.56
C PHE A 304 15.11 13.23 -8.46
#